data_ad20b8f3d975450cd600809624b5fddc
#
_entry.id   ad20b8f3d975450cd600809624b5fddc
#
_cell.length_a   1.000
_cell.length_b   1.000
_cell.length_c   1.000
_cell.angle_alpha   90.00
_cell.angle_beta   90.00
_cell.angle_gamma   90.00
#
_symmetry.space_group_name_H-M   'P 1'
#
loop_
_entity.id
_entity.type
_entity.pdbx_description
1 polymer ?
#
loop_
_entity_poly.entity_id
_entity_poly.type
_entity_poly.pdbx_seq_one_letter_code
_entity_poly.pdbx_strand_id
1 'polypeptide(L)'
;MAVGYAIKFAHLPSETPYRTEHPGEPLLTLEQAAEHLGIQVQTVKRMFNRVQNRLVPDAMTDDRTGLLFTQKTLKAWEAKRVENIKSSRAYMNSAIGNRSIKL
;
A
#
# COMPACT_ATOMS: atom_id res chain seq x y z
N MET A 1 9.64 -5.44 17.61
CA MET A 1 9.55 -4.09 18.15
C MET A 1 9.03 -3.11 17.12
N ALA A 2 8.21 -2.18 17.56
CA ALA A 2 7.63 -1.16 16.67
C ALA A 2 8.63 -0.07 16.28
N VAL A 3 9.84 -0.14 16.80
CA VAL A 3 10.88 0.89 16.62
C VAL A 3 11.15 1.15 15.13
N GLY A 4 11.15 0.10 14.30
CA GLY A 4 11.39 0.25 12.87
C GLY A 4 10.33 1.09 12.18
N TYR A 5 9.07 0.91 12.53
CA TYR A 5 7.97 1.71 11.97
C TYR A 5 8.02 3.14 12.49
N ALA A 6 8.28 3.32 13.79
CA ALA A 6 8.35 4.65 14.36
C ALA A 6 9.44 5.49 13.71
N ILE A 7 10.58 4.88 13.37
CA ILE A 7 11.67 5.56 12.68
C ILE A 7 11.35 5.79 11.22
N LYS A 8 10.89 4.73 10.53
CA LYS A 8 10.63 4.79 9.08
C LYS A 8 9.52 5.76 8.74
N PHE A 9 8.49 5.81 9.55
CA PHE A 9 7.32 6.65 9.32
C PHE A 9 7.20 7.79 10.33
N ALA A 10 8.32 8.26 10.87
CA ALA A 10 8.32 9.33 11.86
C ALA A 10 7.66 10.62 11.35
N HIS A 11 7.67 10.84 10.04
CA HIS A 11 7.07 12.01 9.41
C HIS A 11 5.54 11.95 9.35
N LEU A 12 4.95 10.79 9.60
CA LEU A 12 3.50 10.66 9.51
C LEU A 12 2.82 11.23 10.76
N PRO A 13 1.62 11.80 10.61
CA PRO A 13 0.86 12.30 11.76
C PRO A 13 0.39 11.15 12.65
N SER A 14 0.16 11.44 13.91
CA SER A 14 -0.48 10.52 14.82
C SER A 14 -1.99 10.52 14.58
N GLU A 15 -2.68 9.48 15.03
CA GLU A 15 -4.10 9.27 14.79
C GLU A 15 -4.95 10.46 15.25
N THR A 16 -4.74 10.94 16.47
CA THR A 16 -5.58 12.02 17.03
C THR A 16 -5.47 13.32 16.21
N PRO A 17 -4.26 13.84 15.91
CA PRO A 17 -4.16 15.01 15.04
C PRO A 17 -4.75 14.77 13.64
N TYR A 18 -4.54 13.58 13.09
CA TYR A 18 -5.05 13.25 11.77
C TYR A 18 -6.57 13.29 11.74
N ARG A 19 -7.24 12.71 12.76
CA ARG A 19 -8.69 12.71 12.84
C ARG A 19 -9.26 14.13 13.02
N THR A 20 -8.51 15.00 13.68
CA THR A 20 -8.89 16.39 13.83
C THR A 20 -8.88 17.13 12.51
N GLU A 21 -7.87 16.89 11.68
CA GLU A 21 -7.75 17.52 10.37
C GLU A 21 -8.68 16.91 9.33
N HIS A 22 -9.03 15.62 9.50
CA HIS A 22 -9.86 14.89 8.53
C HIS A 22 -11.05 14.25 9.24
N PRO A 23 -11.98 15.06 9.79
CA PRO A 23 -13.11 14.51 10.53
C PRO A 23 -14.00 13.66 9.64
N GLY A 24 -14.43 12.51 10.17
CA GLY A 24 -15.32 11.61 9.45
C GLY A 24 -14.62 10.67 8.47
N GLU A 25 -13.31 10.76 8.29
CA GLU A 25 -12.58 9.86 7.40
C GLU A 25 -12.21 8.59 8.18
N PRO A 26 -12.69 7.41 7.74
CA PRO A 26 -12.37 6.16 8.41
C PRO A 26 -10.89 5.79 8.24
N LEU A 27 -10.28 5.34 9.32
CA LEU A 27 -8.90 4.83 9.30
C LEU A 27 -8.93 3.32 9.47
N LEU A 28 -8.17 2.63 8.62
CA LEU A 28 -8.06 1.18 8.62
C LEU A 28 -6.74 0.77 9.24
N THR A 29 -6.78 -0.29 10.04
CA THR A 29 -5.55 -0.89 10.57
C THR A 29 -4.82 -1.64 9.46
N LEU A 30 -3.59 -2.10 9.76
CA LEU A 30 -2.82 -2.90 8.82
C LEU A 30 -3.59 -4.17 8.40
N GLU A 31 -4.21 -4.83 9.35
CA GLU A 31 -5.00 -6.03 9.08
C GLU A 31 -6.22 -5.73 8.21
N GLN A 32 -6.91 -4.63 8.52
CA GLN A 32 -8.06 -4.20 7.73
C GLN A 32 -7.65 -3.78 6.32
N ALA A 33 -6.49 -3.15 6.18
CA ALA A 33 -5.96 -2.78 4.88
C ALA A 33 -5.65 -4.02 4.04
N ALA A 34 -5.03 -5.03 4.65
CA ALA A 34 -4.72 -6.29 3.97
C ALA A 34 -6.02 -6.97 3.51
N GLU A 35 -7.03 -7.01 4.36
CA GLU A 35 -8.33 -7.57 4.03
C GLU A 35 -8.98 -6.81 2.87
N HIS A 36 -8.93 -5.48 2.92
CA HIS A 36 -9.48 -4.64 1.85
C HIS A 36 -8.80 -4.91 0.50
N LEU A 37 -7.50 -5.14 0.51
CA LEU A 37 -6.73 -5.42 -0.70
C LEU A 37 -6.78 -6.89 -1.12
N GLY A 38 -7.31 -7.78 -0.26
CA GLY A 38 -7.39 -9.20 -0.56
C GLY A 38 -6.04 -9.90 -0.54
N ILE A 39 -5.10 -9.41 0.26
CA ILE A 39 -3.75 -9.98 0.37
C ILE A 39 -3.39 -10.19 1.83
N GLN A 40 -2.28 -10.89 2.07
CA GLN A 40 -1.83 -11.17 3.42
C GLN A 40 -1.13 -9.95 4.03
N VAL A 41 -1.18 -9.85 5.36
CA VAL A 41 -0.52 -8.76 6.09
C VAL A 41 0.97 -8.70 5.76
N GLN A 42 1.64 -9.84 5.68
CA GLN A 42 3.07 -9.87 5.34
C GLN A 42 3.33 -9.30 3.96
N THR A 43 2.42 -9.53 3.02
CA THR A 43 2.53 -8.96 1.67
C THR A 43 2.42 -7.43 1.73
N VAL A 44 1.48 -6.91 2.54
CA VAL A 44 1.37 -5.46 2.73
C VAL A 44 2.66 -4.88 3.29
N LYS A 45 3.24 -5.56 4.29
CA LYS A 45 4.51 -5.12 4.90
C LYS A 45 5.64 -5.03 3.89
N ARG A 46 5.70 -5.95 2.94
CA ARG A 46 6.69 -5.92 1.87
C ARG A 46 6.54 -4.68 0.98
N MET A 47 5.32 -4.20 0.81
CA MET A 47 5.06 -3.02 -0.02
C MET A 47 5.65 -1.75 0.55
N PHE A 48 5.89 -1.70 1.86
CA PHE A 48 6.51 -0.53 2.51
C PHE A 48 7.97 -0.35 2.09
N ASN A 49 8.62 -1.41 1.64
CA ASN A 49 10.05 -1.40 1.30
C ASN A 49 10.31 -1.32 -0.20
N ARG A 50 9.28 -1.22 -1.02
CA ARG A 50 9.45 -1.15 -2.46
C ARG A 50 10.01 0.20 -2.89
N VAL A 51 10.84 0.19 -3.92
CA VAL A 51 11.36 1.42 -4.52
C VAL A 51 10.29 2.09 -5.37
N GLN A 52 9.54 1.29 -6.13
CA GLN A 52 8.48 1.79 -6.99
C GLN A 52 7.12 1.37 -6.44
N ASN A 53 6.14 2.25 -6.56
CA ASN A 53 4.77 2.00 -6.12
C ASN A 53 4.71 1.57 -4.65
N ARG A 54 5.44 2.28 -3.81
CA ARG A 54 5.47 2.01 -2.37
C ARG A 54 4.12 2.39 -1.76
N LEU A 55 3.62 1.48 -0.92
CA LEU A 55 2.42 1.79 -0.12
C LEU A 55 2.84 2.57 1.11
N VAL A 56 2.33 3.79 1.24
CA VAL A 56 2.65 4.66 2.38
C VAL A 56 1.39 4.86 3.22
N PRO A 57 1.44 4.56 4.53
CA PRO A 57 0.29 4.80 5.41
C PRO A 57 -0.05 6.30 5.50
N ASP A 58 -1.27 6.60 5.89
CA ASP A 58 -1.71 7.98 6.07
C ASP A 58 -1.39 8.52 7.46
N ALA A 59 -1.36 7.64 8.45
CA ALA A 59 -1.11 8.04 9.84
C ALA A 59 -0.59 6.85 10.63
N MET A 60 -0.18 7.09 11.85
CA MET A 60 0.16 6.05 12.82
C MET A 60 -0.72 6.20 14.06
N THR A 61 -0.89 5.11 14.79
CA THR A 61 -1.53 5.18 16.10
C THR A 61 -0.78 6.16 17.00
N ASP A 62 -1.46 6.71 18.00
CA ASP A 62 -0.85 7.71 18.88
C ASP A 62 0.38 7.18 19.62
N ASP A 63 0.41 5.87 19.89
CA ASP A 63 1.56 5.21 20.52
C ASP A 63 2.67 4.83 19.52
N ARG A 64 2.48 5.13 18.25
CA ARG A 64 3.46 4.86 17.18
C ARG A 64 3.78 3.38 16.97
N THR A 65 2.87 2.49 17.35
CA THR A 65 3.07 1.05 17.16
C THR A 65 2.31 0.48 15.97
N GLY A 66 1.24 1.14 15.50
CA GLY A 66 0.41 0.67 14.42
C GLY A 66 0.34 1.65 13.27
N LEU A 67 0.05 1.13 12.08
CA LEU A 67 -0.09 1.93 10.87
C LEU A 67 -1.58 2.04 10.53
N LEU A 68 -1.97 3.21 10.03
CA LEU A 68 -3.35 3.49 9.67
C LEU A 68 -3.42 3.96 8.22
N PHE A 69 -4.45 3.50 7.53
CA PHE A 69 -4.65 3.76 6.11
C PHE A 69 -6.04 4.30 5.85
N THR A 70 -6.19 5.12 4.81
CA THR A 70 -7.51 5.49 4.31
C THR A 70 -7.86 4.63 3.12
N GLN A 71 -9.16 4.47 2.85
CA GLN A 71 -9.62 3.74 1.66
C GLN A 71 -9.12 4.43 0.38
N LYS A 72 -9.05 5.74 0.40
CA LYS A 72 -8.56 6.53 -0.75
C LYS A 72 -7.13 6.14 -1.09
N THR A 73 -6.26 6.04 -0.09
CA THR A 73 -4.86 5.65 -0.28
C THR A 73 -4.76 4.23 -0.81
N LEU A 74 -5.54 3.30 -0.26
CA LEU A 74 -5.52 1.91 -0.70
C LEU A 74 -6.03 1.79 -2.13
N LYS A 75 -7.12 2.48 -2.48
CA LYS A 75 -7.67 2.44 -3.84
C LYS A 75 -6.69 3.03 -4.85
N ALA A 76 -6.05 4.14 -4.52
CA ALA A 76 -5.08 4.77 -5.41
C ALA A 76 -3.87 3.86 -5.64
N TRP A 77 -3.38 3.24 -4.57
CA TRP A 77 -2.25 2.31 -4.68
C TRP A 77 -2.63 1.09 -5.51
N GLU A 78 -3.80 0.53 -5.28
CA GLU A 78 -4.26 -0.65 -6.01
C GLU A 78 -4.48 -0.35 -7.48
N ALA A 79 -5.05 0.80 -7.81
CA ALA A 79 -5.23 1.22 -9.20
C ALA A 79 -3.88 1.29 -9.93
N LYS A 80 -2.88 1.85 -9.28
CA LYS A 80 -1.54 1.95 -9.85
C LYS A 80 -0.89 0.58 -9.98
N ARG A 81 -1.12 -0.30 -9.01
CA ARG A 81 -0.63 -1.68 -9.05
C ARG A 81 -1.22 -2.44 -10.24
N VAL A 82 -2.52 -2.32 -10.45
CA VAL A 82 -3.20 -2.97 -11.58
C VAL A 82 -2.67 -2.43 -12.90
N GLU A 83 -2.47 -1.12 -13.00
CA GLU A 83 -1.90 -0.49 -14.18
C GLU A 83 -0.50 -1.03 -14.48
N ASN A 84 0.35 -1.12 -13.45
CA ASN A 84 1.70 -1.66 -13.60
C ASN A 84 1.68 -3.13 -14.03
N ILE A 85 0.76 -3.92 -13.48
CA ILE A 85 0.61 -5.32 -13.87
C ILE A 85 0.17 -5.42 -15.32
N LYS A 86 -0.78 -4.61 -15.76
CA LYS A 86 -1.23 -4.59 -17.14
C LYS A 86 -0.12 -4.22 -18.10
N SER A 87 0.69 -3.22 -17.75
CA SER A 87 1.83 -2.83 -18.58
C SER A 87 2.87 -3.93 -18.69
N SER A 88 3.21 -4.57 -17.57
CA SER A 88 4.14 -5.69 -17.56
C SER A 88 3.61 -6.87 -18.34
N ARG A 89 2.32 -7.17 -18.18
CA ARG A 89 1.68 -8.28 -18.89
C ARG A 89 1.64 -8.02 -20.39
N ALA A 90 1.35 -6.79 -20.80
CA ALA A 90 1.35 -6.43 -22.22
C ALA A 90 2.74 -6.61 -22.84
N TYR A 91 3.78 -6.19 -22.13
CA TYR A 91 5.15 -6.38 -22.59
C TYR A 91 5.50 -7.86 -22.71
N MET A 92 5.19 -8.65 -21.69
CA MET A 92 5.48 -10.09 -21.72
C MET A 92 4.67 -10.80 -22.78
N ASN A 93 3.40 -10.47 -22.95
CA ASN A 93 2.57 -11.06 -23.98
C ASN A 93 3.08 -10.75 -25.37
N SER A 94 3.57 -9.55 -25.59
CA SER A 94 4.16 -9.17 -26.89
C SER A 94 5.37 -10.02 -27.20
N ALA A 95 6.28 -10.21 -26.23
CA ALA A 95 7.46 -11.03 -26.41
C ALA A 95 7.10 -12.51 -26.61
N ILE A 96 6.16 -13.02 -25.81
CA ILE A 96 5.72 -14.41 -25.90
C ILE A 96 4.89 -14.64 -27.17
N GLY A 97 4.06 -13.67 -27.53
CA GLY A 97 3.25 -13.72 -28.75
C GLY A 97 4.10 -13.88 -29.98
N ASN A 98 5.22 -13.18 -30.05
CA ASN A 98 6.15 -13.32 -31.16
C ASN A 98 6.72 -14.73 -31.25
N ARG A 99 7.03 -15.34 -30.11
CA ARG A 99 7.50 -16.72 -30.06
C ARG A 99 6.41 -17.68 -30.50
N SER A 100 5.20 -17.47 -30.03
CA SER A 100 4.06 -18.32 -30.38
C SER A 100 3.77 -18.28 -31.87
N ILE A 101 3.87 -17.11 -32.47
CA ILE A 101 3.66 -16.94 -33.91
C ILE A 101 4.68 -17.76 -34.70
N LYS A 102 5.86 -17.90 -34.19
CA LYS A 102 6.90 -18.67 -34.86
C LYS A 102 6.70 -20.18 -34.77
N LEU A 103 5.86 -20.60 -33.87
CA LEU A 103 5.56 -22.02 -33.71
C LEU A 103 4.54 -22.46 -34.77
#